data_3428bdd0e2a179eb54eb92ad4f0e2e8e
#
_entry.id   3428bdd0e2a179eb54eb92ad4f0e2e8e
#
_cell.length_a   1.000
_cell.length_b   1.000
_cell.length_c   1.000
_cell.angle_alpha   90.00
_cell.angle_beta   90.00
_cell.angle_gamma   90.00
#
_symmetry.space_group_name_H-M   'P 1'
#
loop_
_entity.id
_entity.type
_entity.pdbx_description
1 polymer ?
#
loop_
_entity_poly.entity_id
_entity_poly.type
_entity_poly.pdbx_seq_one_letter_code
_entity_poly.pdbx_strand_id
1 'polypeptide(L)'
;SLTEPKKAEYTINASVLNELISILNDREGYRKALGGSTKKVWETIIGTADRLRDSYGHTLPENAARLKDKINQYKKEGYSCLISKKMGNGNTLKITEEAGNMIIALKRSSVPVYTDAQIFVEFNRIADEKGWKQLRSIQSLRQFLNRPDIEPLWYDAVHGELKAHQRYSRKNKTELPSMRDSLWYGDGTKINLYYKDYDKDGKLVVRTTQVYEVIDAYSEVFLGYHISDSEDYEAQYNAYRMAIQVSGHKPYELVHDNQGGHKKLQNSHFFDKIVGHVHRTTAPYSGQSKTIESVFGRFQAEVLHKDWRFTGQNITTKKDTSRPNLERIEANKDKLYTLAELKAAYAAARKEWNESKHFATGVNRIEMYQNSVNPDTPTVGVLDMIEMFWVMTDKPSTYTDNGL
;
A
#
# COMPACT_ATOMS: atom_id res chain seq x y z
N SER A 1 18.90 -4.62 -20.26
CA SER A 1 19.38 -5.47 -19.16
C SER A 1 18.64 -6.80 -19.15
N LEU A 2 19.28 -7.86 -18.66
CA LEU A 2 18.64 -9.16 -18.48
C LEU A 2 17.67 -9.12 -17.30
N THR A 3 16.52 -9.80 -17.44
CA THR A 3 15.59 -10.00 -16.31
C THR A 3 16.19 -10.96 -15.29
N GLU A 4 15.84 -10.85 -14.00
CA GLU A 4 16.37 -11.72 -12.93
C GLU A 4 16.22 -13.22 -13.22
N PRO A 5 15.07 -13.73 -13.73
CA PRO A 5 14.96 -15.14 -14.13
C PRO A 5 15.95 -15.56 -15.22
N LYS A 6 16.24 -14.68 -16.17
CA LYS A 6 17.23 -14.97 -17.23
C LYS A 6 18.67 -14.92 -16.73
N LYS A 7 18.98 -14.05 -15.77
CA LYS A 7 20.28 -14.07 -15.12
C LYS A 7 20.50 -15.37 -14.36
N ALA A 8 19.50 -15.82 -13.58
CA ALA A 8 19.56 -17.09 -12.87
C ALA A 8 19.76 -18.29 -13.81
N GLU A 9 18.96 -18.36 -14.90
CA GLU A 9 19.08 -19.41 -15.93
C GLU A 9 20.49 -19.46 -16.52
N TYR A 10 21.04 -18.33 -16.94
CA TYR A 10 22.37 -18.29 -17.56
C TYR A 10 23.50 -18.56 -16.57
N THR A 11 23.32 -18.18 -15.29
CA THR A 11 24.27 -18.52 -14.23
C THR A 11 24.33 -20.06 -14.01
N ILE A 12 23.16 -20.69 -13.89
CA ILE A 12 23.08 -22.17 -13.77
C ILE A 12 23.70 -22.85 -14.98
N ASN A 13 23.36 -22.43 -16.19
CA ASN A 13 23.95 -22.97 -17.40
C ASN A 13 25.47 -22.83 -17.45
N ALA A 14 25.99 -21.68 -17.01
CA ALA A 14 27.44 -21.44 -16.94
C ALA A 14 28.13 -22.37 -15.92
N SER A 15 27.55 -22.51 -14.73
CA SER A 15 28.09 -23.40 -13.69
C SER A 15 28.13 -24.82 -14.13
N VAL A 16 27.07 -25.30 -14.78
CA VAL A 16 27.03 -26.66 -15.33
C VAL A 16 28.08 -26.85 -16.45
N LEU A 17 28.24 -25.88 -17.37
CA LEU A 17 29.27 -25.95 -18.41
C LEU A 17 30.69 -25.97 -17.85
N ASN A 18 30.96 -25.16 -16.81
CA ASN A 18 32.27 -25.17 -16.16
C ASN A 18 32.58 -26.53 -15.54
N GLU A 19 31.61 -27.14 -14.86
CA GLU A 19 31.77 -28.47 -14.29
C GLU A 19 31.99 -29.55 -15.38
N LEU A 20 31.19 -29.54 -16.45
CA LEU A 20 31.35 -30.46 -17.57
C LEU A 20 32.71 -30.31 -18.26
N ILE A 21 33.22 -29.08 -18.36
CA ILE A 21 34.55 -28.81 -18.94
C ILE A 21 35.68 -29.34 -18.03
N SER A 22 35.54 -29.14 -16.71
CA SER A 22 36.51 -29.69 -15.75
C SER A 22 36.60 -31.21 -15.86
N ILE A 23 35.46 -31.89 -15.80
CA ILE A 23 35.39 -33.37 -15.93
C ILE A 23 35.93 -33.81 -17.29
N LEU A 24 35.61 -33.09 -18.37
CA LEU A 24 36.10 -33.41 -19.70
C LEU A 24 37.63 -33.34 -19.78
N ASN A 25 38.22 -32.24 -19.27
CA ASN A 25 39.67 -32.03 -19.31
C ASN A 25 40.41 -33.07 -18.47
N ASP A 26 39.93 -33.38 -17.27
CA ASP A 26 40.53 -34.39 -16.40
C ASP A 26 40.51 -35.80 -17.03
N ARG A 27 39.34 -36.16 -17.56
CA ARG A 27 39.20 -37.51 -18.19
C ARG A 27 39.92 -37.64 -19.52
N GLU A 28 39.97 -36.61 -20.34
CA GLU A 28 40.75 -36.61 -21.57
C GLU A 28 42.25 -36.69 -21.27
N GLY A 29 42.73 -35.91 -20.26
CA GLY A 29 44.12 -35.97 -19.81
C GLY A 29 44.50 -37.32 -19.30
N TYR A 30 43.68 -37.94 -18.45
CA TYR A 30 43.90 -39.29 -17.94
C TYR A 30 43.94 -40.37 -19.05
N ARG A 31 42.95 -40.29 -19.97
CA ARG A 31 42.91 -41.25 -21.10
C ARG A 31 44.07 -41.11 -22.06
N LYS A 32 44.49 -39.90 -22.37
CA LYS A 32 45.68 -39.64 -23.21
C LYS A 32 46.95 -40.22 -22.55
N ALA A 33 47.12 -40.01 -21.25
CA ALA A 33 48.24 -40.55 -20.50
C ALA A 33 48.34 -42.09 -20.53
N LEU A 34 47.19 -42.77 -20.58
CA LEU A 34 47.11 -44.25 -20.67
C LEU A 34 47.09 -44.80 -22.12
N GLY A 35 47.23 -43.96 -23.15
CA GLY A 35 47.16 -44.35 -24.55
C GLY A 35 45.75 -44.81 -25.01
N GLY A 36 44.68 -44.50 -24.28
CA GLY A 36 43.35 -44.98 -24.56
C GLY A 36 42.49 -44.03 -25.43
N SER A 37 41.35 -44.54 -25.95
CA SER A 37 40.38 -43.78 -26.74
C SER A 37 39.55 -42.84 -25.88
N THR A 38 39.34 -41.61 -26.33
CA THR A 38 38.51 -40.58 -25.64
C THR A 38 37.01 -40.68 -25.97
N LYS A 39 36.57 -41.62 -26.84
CA LYS A 39 35.16 -41.72 -27.25
C LYS A 39 34.19 -41.90 -26.08
N LYS A 40 34.48 -42.76 -25.12
CA LYS A 40 33.66 -43.03 -23.95
C LYS A 40 33.60 -41.86 -22.94
N VAL A 41 34.50 -40.89 -23.05
CA VAL A 41 34.45 -39.66 -22.17
C VAL A 41 33.18 -38.85 -22.44
N TRP A 42 32.76 -38.73 -23.69
CA TRP A 42 31.58 -38.02 -24.07
C TRP A 42 30.26 -38.65 -23.56
N GLU A 43 30.19 -39.98 -23.50
CA GLU A 43 29.05 -40.67 -22.88
C GLU A 43 28.91 -40.29 -21.40
N THR A 44 30.06 -40.23 -20.70
CA THR A 44 30.07 -39.78 -19.30
C THR A 44 29.62 -38.30 -19.14
N ILE A 45 30.09 -37.42 -20.03
CA ILE A 45 29.72 -36.01 -20.01
C ILE A 45 28.21 -35.82 -20.22
N ILE A 46 27.61 -36.53 -21.17
CA ILE A 46 26.21 -36.52 -21.47
C ILE A 46 25.39 -36.99 -20.25
N GLY A 47 25.73 -38.17 -19.71
CA GLY A 47 25.04 -38.70 -18.53
C GLY A 47 25.21 -37.84 -17.26
N THR A 48 26.31 -37.08 -17.19
CA THR A 48 26.48 -36.11 -16.11
C THR A 48 25.60 -34.87 -16.33
N ALA A 49 25.51 -34.36 -17.58
CA ALA A 49 24.65 -33.27 -17.93
C ALA A 49 23.16 -33.56 -17.62
N ASP A 50 22.70 -34.79 -17.96
CA ASP A 50 21.31 -35.20 -17.68
C ASP A 50 21.02 -35.24 -16.17
N ARG A 51 21.93 -35.81 -15.37
CA ARG A 51 21.77 -35.76 -13.88
C ARG A 51 21.77 -34.35 -13.31
N LEU A 52 22.61 -33.46 -13.83
CA LEU A 52 22.63 -32.07 -13.42
C LEU A 52 21.38 -31.33 -13.86
N ARG A 53 20.70 -31.74 -14.94
CA ARG A 53 19.41 -31.19 -15.36
C ARG A 53 18.33 -31.48 -14.33
N ASP A 54 18.25 -32.74 -13.87
CA ASP A 54 17.28 -33.15 -12.86
C ASP A 54 17.48 -32.40 -11.52
N SER A 55 18.75 -32.14 -11.17
CA SER A 55 19.11 -31.51 -9.89
C SER A 55 19.01 -29.99 -9.91
N TYR A 56 19.35 -29.30 -11.00
CA TYR A 56 19.50 -27.85 -11.09
C TYR A 56 18.63 -27.18 -12.15
N GLY A 57 17.91 -27.94 -12.97
CA GLY A 57 16.97 -27.39 -13.97
C GLY A 57 17.64 -26.58 -15.08
N HIS A 58 18.87 -26.91 -15.50
CA HIS A 58 19.54 -26.18 -16.58
C HIS A 58 18.88 -26.40 -17.94
N THR A 59 19.04 -25.44 -18.85
CA THR A 59 18.43 -25.45 -20.19
C THR A 59 19.40 -25.74 -21.33
N LEU A 60 20.54 -26.35 -21.02
CA LEU A 60 21.51 -26.76 -22.04
C LEU A 60 20.95 -27.85 -22.96
N PRO A 61 21.46 -27.97 -24.23
CA PRO A 61 20.95 -28.93 -25.16
C PRO A 61 21.05 -30.40 -24.64
N GLU A 62 20.00 -31.19 -24.88
CA GLU A 62 19.95 -32.63 -24.57
C GLU A 62 20.69 -33.45 -25.63
N ASN A 63 20.67 -32.98 -26.87
CA ASN A 63 21.35 -33.66 -27.96
C ASN A 63 22.87 -33.56 -27.78
N ALA A 64 23.53 -34.75 -27.83
CA ALA A 64 24.96 -34.91 -27.62
C ALA A 64 25.82 -34.02 -28.53
N ALA A 65 25.49 -33.95 -29.81
CA ALA A 65 26.24 -33.14 -30.77
C ALA A 65 26.09 -31.63 -30.44
N ARG A 66 24.86 -31.18 -30.16
CA ARG A 66 24.59 -29.80 -29.79
C ARG A 66 25.21 -29.40 -28.44
N LEU A 67 25.24 -30.32 -27.47
CA LEU A 67 25.92 -30.09 -26.20
C LEU A 67 27.43 -29.94 -26.40
N LYS A 68 28.01 -30.78 -27.22
CA LYS A 68 29.45 -30.70 -27.59
C LYS A 68 29.77 -29.37 -28.27
N ASP A 69 28.95 -28.95 -29.23
CA ASP A 69 29.09 -27.66 -29.91
C ASP A 69 28.96 -26.52 -28.92
N LYS A 70 28.03 -26.60 -27.97
CA LYS A 70 27.83 -25.60 -26.93
C LYS A 70 29.02 -25.48 -25.98
N ILE A 71 29.60 -26.62 -25.57
CA ILE A 71 30.83 -26.66 -24.76
C ILE A 71 32.00 -26.01 -25.52
N ASN A 72 32.16 -26.34 -26.79
CA ASN A 72 33.23 -25.77 -27.61
C ASN A 72 33.05 -24.27 -27.84
N GLN A 73 31.80 -23.84 -28.04
CA GLN A 73 31.47 -22.43 -28.17
C GLN A 73 31.75 -21.67 -26.85
N TYR A 74 31.38 -22.26 -25.71
CA TYR A 74 31.59 -21.65 -24.39
C TYR A 74 33.10 -21.54 -24.06
N LYS A 75 33.93 -22.53 -24.45
CA LYS A 75 35.40 -22.49 -24.33
C LYS A 75 36.01 -21.29 -25.14
N LYS A 76 35.40 -20.95 -26.28
CA LYS A 76 35.87 -19.84 -27.15
C LYS A 76 35.34 -18.47 -26.77
N GLU A 77 34.03 -18.38 -26.48
CA GLU A 77 33.30 -17.10 -26.35
C GLU A 77 32.95 -16.78 -24.88
N GLY A 78 33.16 -17.71 -23.96
CA GLY A 78 32.77 -17.53 -22.54
C GLY A 78 31.29 -17.37 -22.36
N TYR A 79 30.92 -16.57 -21.36
CA TYR A 79 29.52 -16.33 -20.98
C TYR A 79 28.67 -15.69 -22.07
N SER A 80 29.27 -14.98 -23.03
CA SER A 80 28.55 -14.30 -24.11
C SER A 80 27.73 -15.26 -24.98
N CYS A 81 28.23 -16.49 -25.17
CA CYS A 81 27.53 -17.51 -25.96
C CYS A 81 26.21 -18.01 -25.31
N LEU A 82 26.02 -17.79 -24.00
CA LEU A 82 24.81 -18.18 -23.28
C LEU A 82 23.66 -17.18 -23.53
N ILE A 83 24.00 -15.94 -23.85
CA ILE A 83 23.01 -14.92 -24.11
C ILE A 83 22.41 -15.17 -25.50
N SER A 84 21.09 -15.30 -25.55
CA SER A 84 20.38 -15.47 -26.82
C SER A 84 20.61 -14.29 -27.75
N LYS A 85 21.10 -14.54 -28.96
CA LYS A 85 21.25 -13.50 -30.01
C LYS A 85 19.92 -12.83 -30.41
N LYS A 86 18.79 -13.39 -29.98
CA LYS A 86 17.46 -12.80 -30.12
C LYS A 86 17.19 -11.69 -29.12
N MET A 87 17.98 -11.56 -28.06
CA MET A 87 17.87 -10.48 -27.09
C MET A 87 18.56 -9.23 -27.60
N GLY A 88 17.85 -8.11 -27.57
CA GLY A 88 18.38 -6.82 -28.02
C GLY A 88 18.44 -6.68 -29.55
N ASN A 89 17.74 -7.52 -30.29
CA ASN A 89 17.67 -7.39 -31.75
C ASN A 89 16.93 -6.13 -32.14
N GLY A 90 17.66 -5.07 -32.51
CA GLY A 90 17.13 -3.76 -32.93
C GLY A 90 16.21 -3.83 -34.16
N ASN A 91 16.34 -4.88 -35.00
CA ASN A 91 15.47 -5.09 -36.17
C ASN A 91 14.02 -5.41 -35.79
N THR A 92 13.75 -5.80 -34.55
CA THR A 92 12.39 -6.01 -34.02
C THR A 92 11.78 -4.76 -33.42
N LEU A 93 12.54 -3.69 -33.18
CA LEU A 93 12.03 -2.41 -32.72
C LEU A 93 11.13 -1.81 -33.80
N LYS A 94 9.81 -1.86 -33.57
CA LYS A 94 8.80 -1.27 -34.46
C LYS A 94 8.67 0.23 -34.22
N ILE A 95 9.05 0.73 -33.06
CA ILE A 95 8.92 2.12 -32.62
C ILE A 95 10.34 2.61 -32.29
N THR A 96 10.83 3.54 -33.07
CA THR A 96 12.10 4.24 -32.79
C THR A 96 11.91 5.21 -31.62
N GLU A 97 12.98 5.77 -31.08
CA GLU A 97 12.93 6.74 -29.99
C GLU A 97 12.10 7.98 -30.39
N GLU A 98 12.34 8.54 -31.57
CA GLU A 98 11.58 9.71 -32.08
C GLU A 98 10.09 9.40 -32.24
N ALA A 99 9.75 8.23 -32.81
CA ALA A 99 8.38 7.78 -32.95
C ALA A 99 7.73 7.53 -31.57
N GLY A 100 8.48 7.01 -30.62
CA GLY A 100 8.03 6.82 -29.24
C GLY A 100 7.74 8.14 -28.54
N ASN A 101 8.62 9.12 -28.68
CA ASN A 101 8.41 10.46 -28.12
C ASN A 101 7.17 11.13 -28.71
N MET A 102 6.89 10.94 -30.00
CA MET A 102 5.64 11.43 -30.61
C MET A 102 4.41 10.77 -30.02
N ILE A 103 4.42 9.45 -29.82
CA ILE A 103 3.31 8.73 -29.18
C ILE A 103 3.06 9.24 -27.76
N ILE A 104 4.14 9.48 -26.99
CA ILE A 104 4.06 10.02 -25.62
C ILE A 104 3.48 11.44 -25.67
N ALA A 105 3.92 12.28 -26.60
CA ALA A 105 3.41 13.64 -26.76
C ALA A 105 1.90 13.66 -27.09
N LEU A 106 1.44 12.78 -27.97
CA LEU A 106 0.02 12.62 -28.27
C LEU A 106 -0.77 12.14 -27.05
N LYS A 107 -0.21 11.23 -26.25
CA LYS A 107 -0.85 10.72 -25.03
C LYS A 107 -0.93 11.78 -23.94
N ARG A 108 0.06 12.67 -23.85
CA ARG A 108 0.11 13.79 -22.89
C ARG A 108 -0.73 15.00 -23.31
N SER A 109 -1.22 15.02 -24.55
CA SER A 109 -1.96 16.18 -25.08
C SER A 109 -3.21 16.45 -24.26
N SER A 110 -3.36 17.69 -23.83
CA SER A 110 -4.55 18.19 -23.13
C SER A 110 -5.57 18.87 -24.05
N VAL A 111 -5.12 19.32 -25.22
CA VAL A 111 -5.95 19.95 -26.26
C VAL A 111 -5.33 19.63 -27.64
N PRO A 112 -5.93 18.75 -28.41
CA PRO A 112 -7.07 17.87 -28.10
C PRO A 112 -6.68 16.68 -27.18
N VAL A 113 -7.66 16.14 -26.44
CA VAL A 113 -7.47 14.91 -25.67
C VAL A 113 -7.75 13.72 -26.57
N TYR A 114 -6.77 12.83 -26.70
CA TYR A 114 -6.86 11.67 -27.58
C TYR A 114 -7.13 10.36 -26.79
N THR A 115 -8.04 9.56 -27.30
CA THR A 115 -8.14 8.14 -26.92
C THR A 115 -7.02 7.34 -27.59
N ASP A 116 -6.71 6.13 -27.06
CA ASP A 116 -5.70 5.27 -27.70
C ASP A 116 -5.98 4.97 -29.17
N ALA A 117 -7.28 4.87 -29.56
CA ALA A 117 -7.67 4.67 -30.96
C ALA A 117 -7.32 5.90 -31.81
N GLN A 118 -7.57 7.09 -31.29
CA GLN A 118 -7.23 8.33 -31.98
C GLN A 118 -5.72 8.55 -32.08
N ILE A 119 -4.99 8.23 -31.02
CA ILE A 119 -3.51 8.27 -31.04
C ILE A 119 -2.97 7.31 -32.11
N PHE A 120 -3.54 6.12 -32.23
CA PHE A 120 -3.12 5.15 -33.24
C PHE A 120 -3.31 5.68 -34.67
N VAL A 121 -4.44 6.31 -34.93
CA VAL A 121 -4.74 6.90 -36.26
C VAL A 121 -3.81 8.08 -36.54
N GLU A 122 -3.70 9.01 -35.59
CA GLU A 122 -2.91 10.23 -35.75
C GLU A 122 -1.41 9.92 -35.86
N PHE A 123 -0.92 8.99 -35.01
CA PHE A 123 0.46 8.53 -35.12
C PHE A 123 0.77 7.92 -36.49
N ASN A 124 -0.10 7.08 -37.06
CA ASN A 124 0.13 6.46 -38.36
C ASN A 124 0.12 7.50 -39.50
N ARG A 125 -0.70 8.55 -39.39
CA ARG A 125 -0.67 9.69 -40.32
C ARG A 125 0.68 10.41 -40.25
N ILE A 126 1.16 10.72 -39.05
CA ILE A 126 2.47 11.39 -38.87
C ILE A 126 3.61 10.47 -39.29
N ALA A 127 3.52 9.18 -39.02
CA ALA A 127 4.52 8.20 -39.43
C ALA A 127 4.68 8.11 -40.94
N ASP A 128 3.60 8.22 -41.66
CA ASP A 128 3.61 8.28 -43.14
C ASP A 128 4.35 9.54 -43.64
N GLU A 129 4.02 10.69 -43.07
CA GLU A 129 4.67 11.97 -43.41
C GLU A 129 6.17 11.98 -43.09
N LYS A 130 6.56 11.32 -42.01
CA LYS A 130 7.94 11.27 -41.52
C LYS A 130 8.76 10.10 -42.06
N GLY A 131 8.17 9.21 -42.83
CA GLY A 131 8.80 7.96 -43.29
C GLY A 131 9.10 6.97 -42.16
N TRP A 132 8.37 7.05 -41.08
CA TRP A 132 8.49 6.07 -39.97
C TRP A 132 7.65 4.83 -40.24
N LYS A 133 8.01 3.75 -39.57
CA LYS A 133 7.25 2.50 -39.66
C LYS A 133 5.91 2.65 -38.94
N GLN A 134 4.82 2.51 -39.70
CA GLN A 134 3.47 2.53 -39.15
C GLN A 134 3.19 1.35 -38.24
N LEU A 135 2.37 1.57 -37.19
CA LEU A 135 1.87 0.53 -36.31
C LEU A 135 0.76 -0.27 -37.02
N ARG A 136 0.82 -1.59 -36.95
CA ARG A 136 -0.16 -2.48 -37.54
C ARG A 136 -1.42 -2.71 -36.73
N SER A 137 -1.35 -2.41 -35.41
CA SER A 137 -2.46 -2.62 -34.49
C SER A 137 -2.39 -1.66 -33.31
N ILE A 138 -3.55 -1.33 -32.78
CA ILE A 138 -3.71 -0.56 -31.55
C ILE A 138 -3.08 -1.29 -30.35
N GLN A 139 -3.02 -2.63 -30.40
CA GLN A 139 -2.38 -3.41 -29.37
C GLN A 139 -0.88 -3.14 -29.28
N SER A 140 -0.20 -2.90 -30.41
CA SER A 140 1.21 -2.52 -30.41
C SER A 140 1.45 -1.16 -29.76
N LEU A 141 0.52 -0.20 -29.96
CA LEU A 141 0.53 1.09 -29.29
C LEU A 141 0.37 0.92 -27.77
N ARG A 142 -0.63 0.16 -27.34
CA ARG A 142 -0.87 -0.11 -25.91
C ARG A 142 0.29 -0.83 -25.22
N GLN A 143 0.89 -1.81 -25.90
CA GLN A 143 2.09 -2.49 -25.39
C GLN A 143 3.26 -1.52 -25.21
N PHE A 144 3.42 -0.54 -26.11
CA PHE A 144 4.44 0.49 -25.96
C PHE A 144 4.12 1.43 -24.79
N LEU A 145 2.90 1.97 -24.73
CA LEU A 145 2.49 2.91 -23.67
C LEU A 145 2.52 2.28 -22.25
N ASN A 146 2.26 0.99 -22.15
CA ASN A 146 2.25 0.27 -20.86
C ASN A 146 3.63 -0.32 -20.48
N ARG A 147 4.68 0.01 -21.20
CA ARG A 147 6.03 -0.40 -20.80
C ARG A 147 6.42 0.29 -19.49
N PRO A 148 7.08 -0.42 -18.54
CA PRO A 148 7.48 0.17 -17.24
C PRO A 148 8.39 1.40 -17.34
N ASP A 149 9.13 1.54 -18.42
CA ASP A 149 10.00 2.69 -18.72
C ASP A 149 9.26 3.83 -19.43
N ILE A 150 8.11 3.59 -20.03
CA ILE A 150 7.33 4.56 -20.80
C ILE A 150 6.11 5.08 -20.01
N GLU A 151 5.42 4.20 -19.30
CA GLU A 151 4.19 4.55 -18.57
C GLU A 151 4.38 5.77 -17.63
N PRO A 152 5.47 5.88 -16.83
CA PRO A 152 5.68 7.03 -15.96
C PRO A 152 5.79 8.37 -16.71
N LEU A 153 6.20 8.34 -17.98
CA LEU A 153 6.43 9.55 -18.77
C LEU A 153 5.15 10.26 -19.20
N TRP A 154 4.02 9.57 -19.20
CA TRP A 154 2.73 10.14 -19.62
C TRP A 154 1.64 10.06 -18.53
N TYR A 155 1.83 9.28 -17.48
CA TYR A 155 0.80 8.95 -16.51
C TYR A 155 0.31 10.18 -15.73
N ASP A 156 1.23 11.09 -15.38
CA ASP A 156 0.94 12.34 -14.68
C ASP A 156 -0.03 13.23 -15.46
N ALA A 157 0.21 13.37 -16.77
CA ALA A 157 -0.61 14.21 -17.63
C ALA A 157 -2.04 13.69 -17.80
N VAL A 158 -2.24 12.38 -17.76
CA VAL A 158 -3.56 11.74 -17.94
C VAL A 158 -4.31 11.56 -16.61
N HIS A 159 -3.61 11.25 -15.54
CA HIS A 159 -4.22 10.88 -14.25
C HIS A 159 -3.99 11.90 -13.14
N GLY A 160 -3.17 12.92 -13.38
CA GLY A 160 -2.78 13.95 -12.43
C GLY A 160 -1.57 13.56 -11.57
N GLU A 161 -0.85 14.58 -11.11
CA GLU A 161 0.38 14.44 -10.34
C GLU A 161 0.20 13.60 -9.07
N LEU A 162 -0.92 13.77 -8.36
CA LEU A 162 -1.19 13.04 -7.13
C LEU A 162 -1.24 11.52 -7.38
N LYS A 163 -1.95 11.07 -8.42
CA LYS A 163 -2.02 9.64 -8.77
C LYS A 163 -0.68 9.11 -9.26
N ALA A 164 0.06 9.91 -10.01
CA ALA A 164 1.40 9.55 -10.46
C ALA A 164 2.36 9.38 -9.27
N HIS A 165 2.33 10.32 -8.31
CA HIS A 165 3.10 10.22 -7.09
C HIS A 165 2.73 8.97 -6.28
N GLN A 166 1.44 8.68 -6.09
CA GLN A 166 0.99 7.47 -5.38
C GLN A 166 1.44 6.17 -6.06
N ARG A 167 1.54 6.16 -7.40
CA ARG A 167 1.88 4.96 -8.18
C ARG A 167 3.39 4.73 -8.27
N TYR A 168 4.18 5.79 -8.50
CA TYR A 168 5.61 5.68 -8.86
C TYR A 168 6.58 6.12 -7.78
N SER A 169 6.12 6.84 -6.73
CA SER A 169 7.00 7.19 -5.63
C SER A 169 7.47 5.97 -4.88
N ARG A 170 8.74 6.00 -4.47
CA ARG A 170 9.31 4.96 -3.62
C ARG A 170 8.52 4.88 -2.32
N LYS A 171 7.98 3.70 -2.04
CA LYS A 171 7.29 3.41 -0.79
C LYS A 171 8.28 2.81 0.19
N ASN A 172 8.55 3.51 1.27
CA ASN A 172 9.26 2.93 2.39
C ASN A 172 8.26 2.05 3.17
N LYS A 173 8.69 0.85 3.56
CA LYS A 173 7.90 0.01 4.45
C LYS A 173 7.91 0.68 5.83
N THR A 174 6.73 1.03 6.34
CA THR A 174 6.60 1.53 7.71
C THR A 174 6.77 0.37 8.67
N GLU A 175 7.68 0.47 9.59
CA GLU A 175 7.77 -0.44 10.73
C GLU A 175 6.80 0.07 11.81
N LEU A 176 5.92 -0.83 12.25
CA LEU A 176 5.00 -0.52 13.34
C LEU A 176 5.73 -0.59 14.68
N PRO A 177 5.28 0.17 15.69
CA PRO A 177 5.85 0.11 17.02
C PRO A 177 5.80 -1.30 17.60
N SER A 178 6.76 -1.62 18.48
CA SER A 178 6.83 -2.89 19.21
C SER A 178 6.23 -2.82 20.62
N MET A 179 5.83 -1.63 21.08
CA MET A 179 5.29 -1.37 22.42
C MET A 179 4.10 -0.43 22.37
N ARG A 180 3.19 -0.57 23.35
CA ARG A 180 2.04 0.33 23.51
C ARG A 180 2.49 1.78 23.66
N ASP A 181 1.63 2.70 23.30
CA ASP A 181 1.80 4.14 23.46
C ASP A 181 3.05 4.73 22.77
N SER A 182 3.78 3.93 21.98
CA SER A 182 4.90 4.45 21.18
C SER A 182 4.44 5.38 20.07
N LEU A 183 3.29 5.08 19.49
CA LEU A 183 2.70 5.87 18.41
C LEU A 183 1.19 5.80 18.49
N TRP A 184 0.55 6.96 18.59
CA TRP A 184 -0.87 7.09 18.44
C TRP A 184 -1.22 7.75 17.11
N TYR A 185 -2.27 7.25 16.47
CA TYR A 185 -2.93 7.92 15.36
C TYR A 185 -4.22 8.54 15.81
N GLY A 186 -4.45 9.82 15.42
CA GLY A 186 -5.73 10.48 15.53
C GLY A 186 -6.31 10.76 14.15
N ASP A 187 -7.56 10.37 13.91
CA ASP A 187 -8.21 10.62 12.63
C ASP A 187 -9.73 10.66 12.76
N GLY A 188 -10.35 11.50 11.91
CA GLY A 188 -11.79 11.57 11.76
C GLY A 188 -12.30 10.57 10.73
N THR A 189 -13.43 9.95 11.01
CA THR A 189 -14.12 9.09 10.06
C THR A 189 -15.63 9.17 10.22
N LYS A 190 -16.34 8.85 9.14
CA LYS A 190 -17.79 8.73 9.19
C LYS A 190 -18.17 7.42 9.91
N ILE A 191 -19.10 7.52 10.86
CA ILE A 191 -19.74 6.32 11.39
C ILE A 191 -20.64 5.74 10.29
N ASN A 192 -20.25 4.58 9.75
CA ASN A 192 -20.95 3.94 8.65
C ASN A 192 -22.21 3.18 9.11
N LEU A 193 -23.02 3.79 9.97
CA LEU A 193 -24.32 3.34 10.43
C LEU A 193 -25.35 4.45 10.27
N TYR A 194 -26.54 4.12 9.80
CA TYR A 194 -27.66 5.04 9.72
C TYR A 194 -28.34 5.18 11.07
N TYR A 195 -28.75 6.42 11.39
CA TYR A 195 -29.62 6.71 12.51
C TYR A 195 -30.79 7.60 12.10
N LYS A 196 -31.85 7.63 12.88
CA LYS A 196 -33.02 8.48 12.69
C LYS A 196 -32.88 9.76 13.48
N ASP A 197 -33.34 10.84 12.88
CA ASP A 197 -33.43 12.17 13.49
C ASP A 197 -34.68 12.89 12.98
N TYR A 198 -34.99 14.03 13.53
CA TYR A 198 -36.09 14.87 13.10
C TYR A 198 -35.54 16.14 12.49
N ASP A 199 -36.08 16.54 11.35
CA ASP A 199 -35.76 17.83 10.75
C ASP A 199 -36.49 18.99 11.49
N LYS A 200 -36.27 20.22 11.00
CA LYS A 200 -36.86 21.42 11.58
C LYS A 200 -38.40 21.41 11.53
N ASP A 201 -38.98 20.65 10.62
CA ASP A 201 -40.43 20.54 10.42
C ASP A 201 -41.01 19.34 11.17
N GLY A 202 -40.22 18.67 12.00
CA GLY A 202 -40.61 17.48 12.76
C GLY A 202 -40.75 16.19 11.94
N LYS A 203 -40.25 16.17 10.71
CA LYS A 203 -40.29 15.00 9.85
C LYS A 203 -39.12 14.08 10.16
N LEU A 204 -39.39 12.77 10.24
CA LEU A 204 -38.37 11.75 10.45
C LEU A 204 -37.44 11.64 9.23
N VAL A 205 -36.13 11.84 9.46
CA VAL A 205 -35.08 11.81 8.45
C VAL A 205 -34.00 10.81 8.83
N VAL A 206 -33.32 10.24 7.82
CA VAL A 206 -32.19 9.33 7.97
C VAL A 206 -30.90 10.13 7.92
N ARG A 207 -30.05 9.96 8.92
CA ARG A 207 -28.75 10.66 9.01
C ARG A 207 -27.60 9.70 9.26
N THR A 208 -26.41 10.23 9.13
CA THR A 208 -25.12 9.65 9.55
C THR A 208 -24.34 10.73 10.29
N THR A 209 -23.43 10.33 11.17
CA THR A 209 -22.59 11.26 11.94
C THR A 209 -21.13 10.88 11.81
N GLN A 210 -20.24 11.66 12.39
CA GLN A 210 -18.81 11.48 12.36
C GLN A 210 -18.27 11.08 13.74
N VAL A 211 -17.09 10.53 13.76
CA VAL A 211 -16.34 10.22 14.97
C VAL A 211 -14.88 10.57 14.75
N TYR A 212 -14.29 11.18 15.74
CA TYR A 212 -12.83 11.29 15.84
C TYR A 212 -12.32 10.18 16.74
N GLU A 213 -11.37 9.38 16.27
CA GLU A 213 -10.79 8.22 16.97
C GLU A 213 -9.30 8.42 17.23
N VAL A 214 -8.87 7.94 18.38
CA VAL A 214 -7.45 7.83 18.76
C VAL A 214 -7.11 6.36 18.96
N ILE A 215 -6.10 5.87 18.25
CA ILE A 215 -5.73 4.46 18.16
C ILE A 215 -4.26 4.28 18.52
N ASP A 216 -3.97 3.26 19.32
CA ASP A 216 -2.60 2.78 19.54
C ASP A 216 -2.12 1.98 18.33
N ALA A 217 -0.99 2.38 17.73
CA ALA A 217 -0.49 1.77 16.51
C ALA A 217 0.12 0.38 16.71
N TYR A 218 0.53 0.04 17.94
CA TYR A 218 1.10 -1.27 18.26
C TYR A 218 0.02 -2.35 18.33
N SER A 219 -1.03 -2.09 19.09
CA SER A 219 -2.08 -3.08 19.41
C SER A 219 -3.33 -2.93 18.56
N GLU A 220 -3.50 -1.81 17.87
CA GLU A 220 -4.73 -1.38 17.19
C GLU A 220 -5.92 -1.18 18.13
N VAL A 221 -5.67 -0.97 19.42
CA VAL A 221 -6.71 -0.65 20.42
C VAL A 221 -7.24 0.75 20.19
N PHE A 222 -8.55 0.91 20.15
CA PHE A 222 -9.24 2.19 20.17
C PHE A 222 -9.22 2.75 21.59
N LEU A 223 -8.40 3.78 21.81
CA LEU A 223 -8.19 4.37 23.12
C LEU A 223 -9.23 5.44 23.47
N GLY A 224 -9.45 6.39 22.58
CA GLY A 224 -10.37 7.49 22.82
C GLY A 224 -11.17 7.87 21.59
N TYR A 225 -12.37 8.41 21.80
CA TYR A 225 -13.22 8.87 20.70
C TYR A 225 -14.17 9.97 21.13
N HIS A 226 -14.66 10.70 20.14
CA HIS A 226 -15.79 11.62 20.32
C HIS A 226 -16.67 11.60 19.06
N ILE A 227 -18.00 11.50 19.26
CA ILE A 227 -18.98 11.51 18.18
C ILE A 227 -19.60 12.91 18.10
N SER A 228 -19.50 13.53 16.93
CA SER A 228 -20.01 14.86 16.63
C SER A 228 -20.48 14.96 15.18
N ASP A 229 -21.21 15.99 14.84
CA ASP A 229 -21.70 16.23 13.47
C ASP A 229 -20.57 16.75 12.54
N SER A 230 -19.48 17.23 13.12
CA SER A 230 -18.31 17.74 12.40
C SER A 230 -17.01 17.32 13.07
N GLU A 231 -15.95 17.21 12.28
CA GLU A 231 -14.58 17.01 12.77
C GLU A 231 -13.99 18.36 13.23
N ASP A 232 -14.46 18.84 14.36
CA ASP A 232 -13.99 20.09 14.94
C ASP A 232 -12.95 19.90 16.05
N TYR A 233 -12.47 21.01 16.61
CA TYR A 233 -11.49 20.98 17.68
C TYR A 233 -12.03 20.29 18.95
N GLU A 234 -13.32 20.37 19.21
CA GLU A 234 -13.96 19.79 20.40
C GLU A 234 -13.99 18.26 20.30
N ALA A 235 -14.27 17.73 19.11
CA ALA A 235 -14.20 16.29 18.86
C ALA A 235 -12.80 15.74 19.11
N GLN A 236 -11.78 16.41 18.60
CA GLN A 236 -10.38 16.02 18.79
C GLN A 236 -9.96 16.14 20.26
N TYR A 237 -10.26 17.26 20.89
CA TYR A 237 -9.96 17.50 22.29
C TYR A 237 -10.52 16.41 23.22
N ASN A 238 -11.81 16.08 23.06
CA ASN A 238 -12.46 15.06 23.88
C ASN A 238 -11.94 13.64 23.59
N ALA A 239 -11.63 13.33 22.33
CA ALA A 239 -11.07 12.04 21.96
C ALA A 239 -9.67 11.84 22.59
N TYR A 240 -8.78 12.82 22.51
CA TYR A 240 -7.47 12.77 23.15
C TYR A 240 -7.56 12.72 24.68
N ARG A 241 -8.48 13.51 25.27
CA ARG A 241 -8.72 13.45 26.72
C ARG A 241 -9.09 12.03 27.17
N MET A 242 -10.02 11.39 26.45
CA MET A 242 -10.40 10.00 26.74
C MET A 242 -9.24 9.05 26.54
N ALA A 243 -8.46 9.20 25.46
CA ALA A 243 -7.32 8.35 25.18
C ALA A 243 -6.26 8.37 26.29
N ILE A 244 -5.90 9.57 26.79
CA ILE A 244 -4.96 9.73 27.90
C ILE A 244 -5.54 9.15 29.20
N GLN A 245 -6.84 9.35 29.47
CA GLN A 245 -7.49 8.77 30.65
C GLN A 245 -7.47 7.23 30.62
N VAL A 246 -7.68 6.63 29.45
CA VAL A 246 -7.66 5.17 29.26
C VAL A 246 -6.24 4.61 29.33
N SER A 247 -5.27 5.27 28.70
CA SER A 247 -3.87 4.86 28.70
C SER A 247 -3.20 5.07 30.06
N GLY A 248 -3.45 6.19 30.71
CA GLY A 248 -2.68 6.68 31.87
C GLY A 248 -1.30 7.24 31.48
N HIS A 249 -1.00 7.38 30.20
CA HIS A 249 0.29 7.85 29.66
C HIS A 249 0.09 8.85 28.53
N LYS A 250 1.11 9.68 28.27
CA LYS A 250 1.23 10.42 27.02
C LYS A 250 1.86 9.51 25.97
N PRO A 251 1.42 9.52 24.70
CA PRO A 251 2.11 8.79 23.63
C PRO A 251 3.52 9.34 23.44
N TYR A 252 4.47 8.46 23.09
CA TYR A 252 5.81 8.90 22.66
C TYR A 252 5.70 9.77 21.41
N GLU A 253 4.93 9.32 20.44
CA GLU A 253 4.67 10.00 19.19
C GLU A 253 3.16 10.08 18.90
N LEU A 254 2.71 11.23 18.39
CA LEU A 254 1.37 11.46 17.93
C LEU A 254 1.36 11.88 16.45
N VAL A 255 0.57 11.18 15.65
CA VAL A 255 0.38 11.48 14.22
C VAL A 255 -1.10 11.70 13.93
N HIS A 256 -1.44 12.81 13.30
CA HIS A 256 -2.80 13.10 12.84
C HIS A 256 -2.80 13.83 11.50
N ASP A 257 -3.98 13.95 10.89
CA ASP A 257 -4.15 14.69 9.63
C ASP A 257 -4.21 16.19 9.86
N ASN A 258 -3.83 16.96 8.84
CA ASN A 258 -3.81 18.42 8.90
C ASN A 258 -5.19 19.00 8.50
N GLN A 259 -6.20 18.80 9.33
CA GLN A 259 -7.58 19.27 9.10
C GLN A 259 -7.88 20.62 9.79
N GLY A 260 -9.01 21.24 9.41
CA GLY A 260 -9.37 22.59 9.87
C GLY A 260 -9.48 22.78 11.38
N GLY A 261 -9.92 21.76 12.14
CA GLY A 261 -9.99 21.79 13.61
C GLY A 261 -8.64 21.88 14.31
N HIS A 262 -7.57 21.40 13.67
CA HIS A 262 -6.22 21.38 14.22
C HIS A 262 -5.61 22.77 14.44
N LYS A 263 -5.94 23.76 13.61
CA LYS A 263 -5.35 25.09 13.74
C LYS A 263 -5.63 25.73 15.10
N LYS A 264 -6.84 25.54 15.64
CA LYS A 264 -7.20 26.06 16.96
C LYS A 264 -6.44 25.34 18.08
N LEU A 265 -6.28 24.04 18.00
CA LEU A 265 -5.51 23.24 18.95
C LEU A 265 -3.99 23.50 18.84
N GLN A 266 -3.47 23.67 17.64
CA GLN A 266 -2.08 24.06 17.40
C GLN A 266 -1.75 25.43 18.03
N ASN A 267 -2.60 26.43 17.79
CA ASN A 267 -2.41 27.77 18.34
C ASN A 267 -2.45 27.80 19.89
N SER A 268 -3.09 26.81 20.52
CA SER A 268 -3.14 26.67 21.98
C SER A 268 -2.01 25.84 22.57
N HIS A 269 -1.06 25.39 21.77
CA HIS A 269 0.00 24.45 22.17
C HIS A 269 -0.55 23.14 22.78
N PHE A 270 -1.75 22.76 22.43
CA PHE A 270 -2.43 21.60 22.99
C PHE A 270 -1.68 20.31 22.69
N PHE A 271 -1.25 20.14 21.45
CA PHE A 271 -0.54 18.92 21.04
C PHE A 271 0.81 18.77 21.77
N ASP A 272 1.51 19.87 22.02
CA ASP A 272 2.78 19.86 22.75
C ASP A 272 2.60 19.39 24.21
N LYS A 273 1.41 19.65 24.78
CA LYS A 273 1.08 19.23 26.16
C LYS A 273 0.74 17.75 26.26
N ILE A 274 0.04 17.20 25.26
CA ILE A 274 -0.48 15.82 25.30
C ILE A 274 0.49 14.77 24.76
N VAL A 275 1.56 15.17 24.06
CA VAL A 275 2.56 14.29 23.48
C VAL A 275 3.78 14.22 24.40
N GLY A 276 4.46 13.05 24.43
CA GLY A 276 5.69 12.87 25.19
C GLY A 276 6.91 13.48 24.50
N HIS A 277 7.12 13.15 23.22
CA HIS A 277 8.35 13.49 22.51
C HIS A 277 8.14 14.04 21.10
N VAL A 278 7.31 13.42 20.28
CA VAL A 278 7.20 13.75 18.85
C VAL A 278 5.76 14.00 18.43
N HIS A 279 5.50 15.17 17.91
CA HIS A 279 4.24 15.53 17.27
C HIS A 279 4.46 15.69 15.77
N ARG A 280 3.70 14.96 14.96
CA ARG A 280 3.77 15.06 13.49
C ARG A 280 2.37 15.18 12.87
N THR A 281 2.29 15.98 11.82
CA THR A 281 1.14 15.99 10.92
C THR A 281 1.49 15.22 9.64
N THR A 282 0.53 14.51 9.09
CA THR A 282 0.74 13.86 7.78
C THR A 282 0.75 14.91 6.67
N ALA A 283 1.59 14.67 5.66
CA ALA A 283 1.56 15.51 4.46
C ALA A 283 0.17 15.42 3.79
N PRO A 284 -0.34 16.52 3.23
CA PRO A 284 -1.60 16.52 2.51
C PRO A 284 -1.64 15.39 1.48
N TYR A 285 -2.75 14.68 1.41
CA TYR A 285 -3.00 13.56 0.46
C TYR A 285 -2.07 12.35 0.60
N SER A 286 -1.33 12.21 1.69
CA SER A 286 -0.46 11.06 1.96
C SER A 286 -1.15 10.02 2.85
N GLY A 287 -2.29 9.48 2.43
CA GLY A 287 -3.00 8.40 3.13
C GLY A 287 -2.18 7.12 3.32
N GLN A 288 -1.08 6.98 2.58
CA GLN A 288 -0.17 5.82 2.69
C GLN A 288 0.72 5.85 3.94
N SER A 289 0.83 6.99 4.60
CA SER A 289 1.62 7.15 5.83
C SER A 289 0.85 6.77 7.10
N LYS A 290 -0.45 6.51 6.99
CA LYS A 290 -1.33 6.17 8.11
C LYS A 290 -1.80 4.73 8.03
N THR A 291 -1.48 3.95 9.04
CA THR A 291 -2.08 2.61 9.21
C THR A 291 -3.52 2.68 9.71
N ILE A 292 -3.95 3.82 10.27
CA ILE A 292 -5.29 4.03 10.84
C ILE A 292 -6.41 3.77 9.81
N GLU A 293 -6.23 4.19 8.55
CA GLU A 293 -7.24 3.94 7.50
C GLU A 293 -7.48 2.44 7.27
N SER A 294 -6.41 1.63 7.35
CA SER A 294 -6.53 0.18 7.24
C SER A 294 -7.19 -0.45 8.46
N VAL A 295 -6.97 0.11 9.66
CA VAL A 295 -7.65 -0.29 10.90
C VAL A 295 -9.14 0.02 10.81
N PHE A 296 -9.52 1.22 10.37
CA PHE A 296 -10.93 1.57 10.14
C PHE A 296 -11.59 0.64 9.12
N GLY A 297 -10.90 0.33 8.01
CA GLY A 297 -11.40 -0.60 7.01
C GLY A 297 -11.70 -2.00 7.58
N ARG A 298 -10.80 -2.54 8.40
CA ARG A 298 -11.01 -3.82 9.06
C ARG A 298 -12.10 -3.76 10.13
N PHE A 299 -12.13 -2.73 10.96
CA PHE A 299 -13.17 -2.51 11.96
C PHE A 299 -14.57 -2.47 11.32
N GLN A 300 -14.71 -1.74 10.21
CA GLN A 300 -15.96 -1.70 9.45
C GLN A 300 -16.34 -3.07 8.91
N ALA A 301 -15.38 -3.79 8.31
CA ALA A 301 -15.63 -5.10 7.70
C ALA A 301 -15.89 -6.21 8.72
N GLU A 302 -15.24 -6.18 9.88
CA GLU A 302 -15.32 -7.25 10.87
C GLU A 302 -16.44 -7.03 11.90
N VAL A 303 -16.72 -5.76 12.23
CA VAL A 303 -17.65 -5.41 13.31
C VAL A 303 -18.90 -4.69 12.78
N LEU A 304 -18.75 -3.48 12.20
CA LEU A 304 -19.91 -2.66 11.84
C LEU A 304 -20.76 -3.25 10.71
N HIS A 305 -20.15 -3.98 9.78
CA HIS A 305 -20.87 -4.62 8.67
C HIS A 305 -21.91 -5.67 9.11
N LYS A 306 -21.85 -6.16 10.35
CA LYS A 306 -22.84 -7.08 10.91
C LYS A 306 -24.19 -6.41 11.14
N ASP A 307 -24.23 -5.09 11.30
CA ASP A 307 -25.47 -4.34 11.49
C ASP A 307 -26.14 -4.04 10.15
N TRP A 308 -27.43 -4.34 10.01
CA TRP A 308 -28.20 -4.07 8.79
C TRP A 308 -28.32 -2.58 8.44
N ARG A 309 -28.05 -1.68 9.41
CA ARG A 309 -28.04 -0.22 9.26
C ARG A 309 -26.73 0.29 8.65
N PHE A 310 -25.81 -0.61 8.32
CA PHE A 310 -24.52 -0.27 7.74
C PHE A 310 -24.70 0.45 6.41
N THR A 311 -23.94 1.52 6.19
CA THR A 311 -24.08 2.38 5.00
C THR A 311 -23.51 1.77 3.71
N GLY A 312 -22.84 0.64 3.80
CA GLY A 312 -22.22 -0.03 2.65
C GLY A 312 -21.06 0.69 2.00
N GLN A 313 -20.60 1.81 2.57
CA GLN A 313 -19.41 2.54 2.09
C GLN A 313 -18.14 1.82 2.55
N ASN A 314 -17.97 0.59 2.12
CA ASN A 314 -16.78 -0.17 2.40
C ASN A 314 -15.84 -0.11 1.18
N ILE A 315 -14.55 -0.26 1.41
CA ILE A 315 -13.48 -0.37 0.41
C ILE A 315 -13.75 -1.47 -0.63
N THR A 316 -14.58 -2.45 -0.27
CA THR A 316 -15.03 -3.54 -1.15
C THR A 316 -16.21 -3.18 -2.06
N THR A 317 -16.64 -1.92 -2.09
CA THR A 317 -17.81 -1.41 -2.83
C THR A 317 -17.77 -1.59 -4.36
N LYS A 318 -16.83 -2.32 -4.89
CA LYS A 318 -16.83 -2.71 -6.31
C LYS A 318 -17.86 -3.80 -6.64
N LYS A 319 -18.54 -4.36 -5.64
CA LYS A 319 -19.61 -5.36 -5.84
C LYS A 319 -20.97 -4.71 -5.59
N ASP A 320 -21.90 -4.92 -6.50
CA ASP A 320 -23.28 -4.39 -6.38
C ASP A 320 -23.98 -4.81 -5.08
N THR A 321 -23.57 -5.94 -4.51
CA THR A 321 -24.09 -6.47 -3.24
C THR A 321 -23.60 -5.71 -1.99
N SER A 322 -22.62 -4.83 -2.11
CA SER A 322 -22.06 -4.08 -0.97
C SER A 322 -22.70 -2.69 -0.76
N ARG A 323 -23.59 -2.28 -1.66
CA ARG A 323 -24.37 -1.04 -1.51
C ARG A 323 -25.53 -1.24 -0.55
N PRO A 324 -25.84 -0.23 0.31
CA PRO A 324 -27.01 -0.32 1.16
C PRO A 324 -28.27 -0.33 0.29
N ASN A 325 -29.24 -1.14 0.67
CA ASN A 325 -30.55 -1.06 0.07
C ASN A 325 -31.30 0.14 0.66
N LEU A 326 -31.22 1.28 -0.03
CA LEU A 326 -31.82 2.55 0.41
C LEU A 326 -33.35 2.45 0.55
N GLU A 327 -34.03 1.68 -0.27
CA GLU A 327 -35.47 1.45 -0.18
C GLU A 327 -35.82 0.73 1.13
N ARG A 328 -35.03 -0.28 1.51
CA ARG A 328 -35.18 -0.98 2.79
C ARG A 328 -34.89 -0.07 3.97
N ILE A 329 -33.87 0.79 3.89
CA ILE A 329 -33.55 1.76 4.94
C ILE A 329 -34.71 2.73 5.11
N GLU A 330 -35.21 3.31 4.02
CA GLU A 330 -36.33 4.26 4.07
C GLU A 330 -37.63 3.60 4.57
N ALA A 331 -37.93 2.38 4.12
CA ALA A 331 -39.10 1.62 4.57
C ALA A 331 -39.05 1.21 6.07
N ASN A 332 -37.87 1.20 6.68
CA ASN A 332 -37.67 0.84 8.09
C ASN A 332 -37.01 1.98 8.89
N LYS A 333 -37.14 3.21 8.47
CA LYS A 333 -36.50 4.35 9.15
C LYS A 333 -36.94 4.57 10.60
N ASP A 334 -38.14 4.15 10.96
CA ASP A 334 -38.66 4.12 12.32
C ASP A 334 -37.87 3.17 13.25
N LYS A 335 -37.26 2.10 12.68
CA LYS A 335 -36.44 1.11 13.38
C LYS A 335 -34.95 1.41 13.40
N LEU A 336 -34.54 2.54 12.82
CA LEU A 336 -33.17 3.00 12.92
C LEU A 336 -32.84 3.43 14.35
N TYR A 337 -31.58 3.41 14.68
CA TYR A 337 -31.10 3.95 15.95
C TYR A 337 -31.49 5.42 16.10
N THR A 338 -31.83 5.83 17.30
CA THR A 338 -31.68 7.23 17.72
C THR A 338 -30.19 7.57 17.86
N LEU A 339 -29.83 8.84 17.94
CA LEU A 339 -28.42 9.22 18.15
C LEU A 339 -27.84 8.63 19.44
N ALA A 340 -28.63 8.52 20.51
CA ALA A 340 -28.20 7.92 21.77
C ALA A 340 -27.94 6.42 21.64
N GLU A 341 -28.84 5.69 20.95
CA GLU A 341 -28.68 4.27 20.65
C GLU A 341 -27.49 4.03 19.71
N LEU A 342 -27.27 4.89 18.71
CA LEU A 342 -26.09 4.83 17.84
C LEU A 342 -24.80 4.97 18.64
N LYS A 343 -24.74 5.93 19.56
CA LYS A 343 -23.57 6.14 20.45
C LYS A 343 -23.30 4.89 21.29
N ALA A 344 -24.34 4.28 21.86
CA ALA A 344 -24.21 3.04 22.63
C ALA A 344 -23.78 1.84 21.76
N ALA A 345 -24.35 1.69 20.56
CA ALA A 345 -23.99 0.65 19.61
C ALA A 345 -22.54 0.80 19.15
N TYR A 346 -22.09 2.03 18.89
CA TYR A 346 -20.73 2.31 18.50
C TYR A 346 -19.73 2.00 19.64
N ALA A 347 -20.06 2.35 20.88
CA ALA A 347 -19.26 2.01 22.05
C ALA A 347 -19.11 0.49 22.22
N ALA A 348 -20.21 -0.26 22.01
CA ALA A 348 -20.19 -1.73 22.03
C ALA A 348 -19.33 -2.31 20.89
N ALA A 349 -19.43 -1.76 19.69
CA ALA A 349 -18.61 -2.15 18.56
C ALA A 349 -17.11 -1.93 18.81
N ARG A 350 -16.72 -0.77 19.39
CA ARG A 350 -15.34 -0.50 19.79
C ARG A 350 -14.84 -1.53 20.82
N LYS A 351 -15.67 -1.87 21.80
CA LYS A 351 -15.34 -2.89 22.78
C LYS A 351 -15.11 -4.25 22.12
N GLU A 352 -16.01 -4.66 21.22
CA GLU A 352 -15.85 -5.91 20.45
C GLU A 352 -14.56 -5.93 19.65
N TRP A 353 -14.20 -4.82 18.98
CA TRP A 353 -12.93 -4.69 18.27
C TRP A 353 -11.73 -4.84 19.20
N ASN A 354 -11.71 -4.12 20.31
CA ASN A 354 -10.61 -4.15 21.28
C ASN A 354 -10.41 -5.53 21.90
N GLU A 355 -11.48 -6.28 22.08
CA GLU A 355 -11.48 -7.66 22.59
C GLU A 355 -11.22 -8.71 21.51
N SER A 356 -11.21 -8.33 20.22
CA SER A 356 -10.96 -9.26 19.12
C SER A 356 -9.46 -9.47 18.89
N LYS A 357 -9.11 -10.52 18.14
CA LYS A 357 -7.73 -10.90 17.85
C LYS A 357 -7.08 -9.96 16.84
N HIS A 358 -5.87 -9.53 17.13
CA HIS A 358 -5.04 -8.78 16.18
C HIS A 358 -4.63 -9.69 15.01
N PHE A 359 -4.82 -9.22 13.78
CA PHE A 359 -4.70 -10.04 12.56
C PHE A 359 -3.30 -10.65 12.34
N ALA A 360 -2.24 -9.95 12.74
CA ALA A 360 -0.86 -10.40 12.52
C ALA A 360 -0.33 -11.29 13.64
N THR A 361 -0.75 -11.06 14.90
CA THR A 361 -0.23 -11.77 16.07
C THR A 361 -1.15 -12.88 16.55
N GLY A 362 -2.45 -12.81 16.24
CA GLY A 362 -3.48 -13.72 16.75
C GLY A 362 -3.81 -13.53 18.24
N VAL A 363 -3.14 -12.59 18.92
CA VAL A 363 -3.39 -12.23 20.32
C VAL A 363 -4.54 -11.22 20.38
N ASN A 364 -5.29 -11.24 21.48
CA ASN A 364 -6.33 -10.25 21.75
C ASN A 364 -5.73 -8.84 21.83
N ARG A 365 -6.35 -7.86 21.17
CA ARG A 365 -5.80 -6.48 21.06
C ARG A 365 -5.64 -5.83 22.43
N ILE A 366 -6.64 -5.94 23.29
CA ILE A 366 -6.58 -5.35 24.63
C ILE A 366 -5.54 -6.05 25.53
N GLU A 367 -5.39 -7.36 25.40
CA GLU A 367 -4.35 -8.11 26.12
C GLU A 367 -2.96 -7.71 25.62
N MET A 368 -2.79 -7.55 24.30
CA MET A 368 -1.56 -7.05 23.70
C MET A 368 -1.17 -5.69 24.28
N TYR A 369 -2.15 -4.78 24.37
CA TYR A 369 -1.97 -3.45 24.92
C TYR A 369 -1.61 -3.50 26.41
N GLN A 370 -2.37 -4.22 27.22
CA GLN A 370 -2.19 -4.27 28.67
C GLN A 370 -0.91 -4.97 29.12
N ASN A 371 -0.47 -5.99 28.39
CA ASN A 371 0.75 -6.74 28.69
C ASN A 371 2.03 -6.08 28.17
N SER A 372 1.92 -5.00 27.41
CA SER A 372 3.07 -4.23 26.94
C SER A 372 3.42 -3.13 27.91
N VAL A 373 4.71 -2.87 28.09
CA VAL A 373 5.25 -1.77 28.90
C VAL A 373 6.16 -0.93 28.04
N ASN A 374 5.92 0.38 28.04
CA ASN A 374 6.77 1.34 27.34
C ASN A 374 7.41 2.29 28.35
N PRO A 375 8.71 2.14 28.66
CA PRO A 375 9.38 2.98 29.65
C PRO A 375 9.57 4.43 29.20
N ASP A 376 9.47 4.69 27.90
CA ASP A 376 9.71 6.02 27.31
C ASP A 376 8.45 6.91 27.27
N THR A 377 7.32 6.40 27.79
CA THR A 377 6.06 7.15 27.82
C THR A 377 5.80 7.73 29.20
N PRO A 378 5.66 9.08 29.33
CA PRO A 378 5.40 9.72 30.62
C PRO A 378 4.04 9.29 31.20
N THR A 379 4.02 8.91 32.46
CA THR A 379 2.79 8.65 33.22
C THR A 379 2.05 9.95 33.47
N VAL A 380 0.74 9.90 33.42
CA VAL A 380 -0.14 11.07 33.60
C VAL A 380 -0.90 10.95 34.90
N GLY A 381 -0.68 11.91 35.80
CA GLY A 381 -1.42 12.06 37.05
C GLY A 381 -2.62 12.99 36.91
N VAL A 382 -3.35 13.17 38.01
CA VAL A 382 -4.55 14.03 38.03
C VAL A 382 -4.19 15.50 37.74
N LEU A 383 -3.06 15.99 38.28
CA LEU A 383 -2.63 17.37 38.04
C LEU A 383 -2.24 17.58 36.58
N ASP A 384 -1.57 16.59 35.98
CA ASP A 384 -1.21 16.64 34.54
C ASP A 384 -2.48 16.68 33.67
N MET A 385 -3.52 15.93 34.02
CA MET A 385 -4.80 15.94 33.33
C MET A 385 -5.46 17.33 33.41
N ILE A 386 -5.42 17.97 34.58
CA ILE A 386 -5.94 19.33 34.76
C ILE A 386 -5.16 20.30 33.86
N GLU A 387 -3.82 20.26 33.90
CA GLU A 387 -2.97 21.15 33.11
C GLU A 387 -3.16 20.97 31.60
N MET A 388 -3.23 19.74 31.11
CA MET A 388 -3.40 19.43 29.71
C MET A 388 -4.77 19.84 29.16
N PHE A 389 -5.82 19.66 29.97
CA PHE A 389 -7.20 19.82 29.55
C PHE A 389 -7.90 21.03 30.21
N TRP A 390 -7.13 21.95 30.76
CA TRP A 390 -7.65 23.22 31.24
C TRP A 390 -7.99 24.12 30.06
N VAL A 391 -9.25 24.54 29.98
CA VAL A 391 -9.71 25.49 28.98
C VAL A 391 -9.78 26.85 29.65
N MET A 392 -8.95 27.79 29.21
CA MET A 392 -9.09 29.21 29.61
C MET A 392 -10.11 29.87 28.70
N THR A 393 -10.99 30.65 29.30
CA THR A 393 -11.93 31.53 28.55
C THR A 393 -11.23 32.80 28.13
N ASP A 394 -11.50 33.30 26.92
CA ASP A 394 -10.92 34.53 26.40
C ASP A 394 -11.38 35.76 27.19
N LYS A 395 -12.48 35.66 27.96
CA LYS A 395 -12.99 36.69 28.79
C LYS A 395 -12.87 36.32 30.25
N PRO A 396 -12.24 37.17 31.09
CA PRO A 396 -12.17 36.90 32.50
C PRO A 396 -13.58 36.96 33.11
N SER A 397 -13.89 35.98 33.93
CA SER A 397 -15.10 36.01 34.75
C SER A 397 -14.78 36.65 36.09
N THR A 398 -15.66 37.49 36.61
CA THR A 398 -15.49 38.09 37.91
C THR A 398 -16.12 37.17 38.96
N TYR A 399 -15.32 36.74 39.92
CA TYR A 399 -15.81 35.99 41.07
C TYR A 399 -16.52 36.98 42.03
N THR A 400 -17.76 36.71 42.35
CA THR A 400 -18.54 37.51 43.29
C THR A 400 -18.99 36.66 44.46
N ASP A 401 -19.54 37.29 45.50
CA ASP A 401 -20.06 36.58 46.68
C ASP A 401 -21.19 35.59 46.35
N ASN A 402 -21.75 35.69 45.15
CA ASN A 402 -22.76 34.76 44.62
C ASN A 402 -22.18 33.68 43.72
N GLY A 403 -20.87 33.56 43.60
CA GLY A 403 -20.17 32.66 42.72
C GLY A 403 -19.76 33.24 41.36
N LEU A 404 -19.35 32.34 40.40
CA LEU A 404 -18.98 32.74 39.05
C LEU A 404 -20.20 33.08 38.21
#